data_72725821b435312b84d05ee44714e8c8
#
_entry.id   72725821b435312b84d05ee44714e8c8
#
_cell.length_a   1.000
_cell.length_b   1.000
_cell.length_c   1.000
_cell.angle_alpha   90.00
_cell.angle_beta   90.00
_cell.angle_gamma   90.00
#
_symmetry.space_group_name_H-M   'P 1'
#
loop_
_entity.id
_entity.type
_entity.pdbx_description
1 polymer ?
#
loop_
_entity_poly.entity_id
_entity_poly.type
_entity_poly.pdbx_seq_one_letter_code
_entity_poly.pdbx_strand_id
1 'polypeptide(L)'
;MLATMLADDPSDGAINACIGNCVLAGIAAADALCYARLGERYSGPDHDQAADILDRVSKEYGSALRSLTRLKTKSQYGDEWLVDSTRKAALRNAGFLVHEAEASLR
;
A
#
# COMPACT_ATOMS: atom_id res chain seq x y z
N MET A 1 9.80 -1.98 -12.82
CA MET A 1 8.55 -1.45 -12.24
C MET A 1 8.73 0.02 -11.91
N LEU A 2 7.73 0.84 -12.21
CA LEU A 2 7.85 2.31 -12.06
C LEU A 2 8.21 2.75 -10.63
N ALA A 3 7.56 2.16 -9.63
CA ALA A 3 7.85 2.50 -8.23
C ALA A 3 9.31 2.25 -7.86
N THR A 4 9.90 1.16 -8.37
CA THR A 4 11.30 0.83 -8.12
C THR A 4 12.23 1.84 -8.79
N MET A 5 11.92 2.26 -10.01
CA MET A 5 12.71 3.28 -10.71
C MET A 5 12.71 4.60 -9.97
N LEU A 6 11.55 5.03 -9.48
CA LEU A 6 11.42 6.28 -8.75
C LEU A 6 12.04 6.19 -7.35
N ALA A 7 12.11 4.99 -6.77
CA ALA A 7 12.68 4.78 -5.45
C ALA A 7 14.18 5.10 -5.41
N ASP A 8 14.89 5.04 -6.54
CA ASP A 8 16.32 5.32 -6.62
C ASP A 8 16.62 6.81 -6.76
N ASP A 9 15.61 7.64 -7.03
CA ASP A 9 15.78 9.09 -7.18
C ASP A 9 15.48 9.78 -5.85
N PRO A 10 16.46 10.50 -5.25
CA PRO A 10 16.28 11.13 -3.94
C PRO A 10 15.49 12.42 -3.96
N SER A 11 15.02 12.91 -5.12
CA SER A 11 14.28 14.18 -5.18
C SER A 11 12.94 14.05 -4.46
N ASP A 12 12.45 15.15 -3.86
CA ASP A 12 11.19 15.17 -3.14
C ASP A 12 10.00 14.77 -4.01
N GLY A 13 9.99 15.23 -5.27
CA GLY A 13 8.94 14.87 -6.21
C GLY A 13 8.93 13.38 -6.55
N ALA A 14 10.13 12.80 -6.73
CA ALA A 14 10.24 11.38 -7.01
C ALA A 14 9.88 10.53 -5.79
N ILE A 15 10.22 10.98 -4.58
CA ILE A 15 9.84 10.29 -3.35
C ILE A 15 8.32 10.24 -3.23
N ASN A 16 7.64 11.38 -3.43
CA ASN A 16 6.19 11.45 -3.37
C ASN A 16 5.53 10.56 -4.43
N ALA A 17 6.05 10.56 -5.65
CA ALA A 17 5.53 9.71 -6.73
C ALA A 17 5.73 8.22 -6.41
N CYS A 18 6.87 7.86 -5.86
CA CYS A 18 7.14 6.49 -5.44
C CYS A 18 6.15 6.03 -4.37
N ILE A 19 5.91 6.86 -3.36
CA ILE A 19 4.97 6.56 -2.29
C ILE A 19 3.56 6.38 -2.86
N GLY A 20 3.12 7.27 -3.76
CA GLY A 20 1.82 7.16 -4.42
C GLY A 20 1.66 5.83 -5.16
N ASN A 21 2.69 5.42 -5.90
CA ASN A 21 2.67 4.13 -6.61
C ASN A 21 2.65 2.94 -5.65
N CYS A 22 3.35 3.03 -4.52
CA CYS A 22 3.33 1.99 -3.49
C CYS A 22 1.94 1.85 -2.88
N VAL A 23 1.25 2.97 -2.63
CA VAL A 23 -0.11 2.95 -2.10
C VAL A 23 -1.05 2.23 -3.07
N LEU A 24 -0.98 2.56 -4.36
CA LEU A 24 -1.83 1.92 -5.37
C LEU A 24 -1.55 0.42 -5.47
N ALA A 25 -0.28 0.03 -5.47
CA ALA A 25 0.10 -1.38 -5.50
C ALA A 25 -0.40 -2.13 -4.27
N GLY A 26 -0.30 -1.51 -3.10
CA GLY A 26 -0.76 -2.08 -1.84
C GLY A 26 -2.27 -2.26 -1.82
N ILE A 27 -3.03 -1.29 -2.32
CA ILE A 27 -4.49 -1.38 -2.41
C ILE A 27 -4.90 -2.54 -3.33
N ALA A 28 -4.26 -2.65 -4.49
CA ALA A 28 -4.54 -3.74 -5.41
C ALA A 28 -4.22 -5.11 -4.79
N ALA A 29 -3.10 -5.22 -4.10
CA ALA A 29 -2.72 -6.45 -3.40
C ALA A 29 -3.70 -6.79 -2.28
N ALA A 30 -4.17 -5.78 -1.55
CA ALA A 30 -5.17 -5.98 -0.49
C ALA A 30 -6.47 -6.53 -1.06
N ASP A 31 -6.93 -6.02 -2.19
CA ASP A 31 -8.12 -6.52 -2.86
C ASP A 31 -7.94 -8.00 -3.26
N ALA A 32 -6.77 -8.33 -3.81
CA ALA A 32 -6.47 -9.70 -4.20
C ALA A 32 -6.43 -10.64 -2.98
N LEU A 33 -5.88 -10.18 -1.86
CA LEU A 33 -5.86 -10.96 -0.61
C LEU A 33 -7.26 -11.20 -0.07
N CYS A 34 -8.12 -10.18 -0.07
CA CYS A 34 -9.50 -10.33 0.37
C CYS A 34 -10.21 -11.39 -0.49
N TYR A 35 -10.07 -11.28 -1.79
CA TYR A 35 -10.70 -12.24 -2.70
C TYR A 35 -10.17 -13.66 -2.49
N ALA A 36 -8.84 -13.81 -2.41
CA ALA A 36 -8.22 -15.13 -2.29
C ALA A 36 -8.51 -15.81 -0.96
N ARG A 37 -8.58 -15.04 0.13
CA ARG A 37 -8.71 -15.60 1.48
C ARG A 37 -10.15 -15.63 1.98
N LEU A 38 -10.98 -14.67 1.59
CA LEU A 38 -12.35 -14.53 2.09
C LEU A 38 -13.39 -14.74 1.00
N GLY A 39 -13.00 -14.82 -0.27
CA GLY A 39 -13.92 -14.97 -1.38
C GLY A 39 -14.74 -13.71 -1.67
N GLU A 40 -14.37 -12.58 -1.11
CA GLU A 40 -15.12 -11.34 -1.29
C GLU A 40 -14.16 -10.17 -1.53
N ARG A 41 -14.65 -9.14 -2.25
CA ARG A 41 -13.89 -7.92 -2.51
C ARG A 41 -14.65 -6.75 -1.91
N TYR A 42 -13.89 -5.86 -1.27
CA TYR A 42 -14.44 -4.57 -0.87
C TYR A 42 -14.31 -3.61 -2.04
N SER A 43 -15.43 -3.10 -2.53
CA SER A 43 -15.48 -2.21 -3.69
C SER A 43 -15.83 -0.77 -3.32
N GLY A 44 -15.97 -0.46 -2.05
CA GLY A 44 -16.28 0.88 -1.59
C GLY A 44 -15.07 1.81 -1.61
N PRO A 45 -15.29 3.11 -1.41
CA PRO A 45 -14.20 4.09 -1.41
C PRO A 45 -13.40 4.16 -0.12
N ASP A 46 -13.84 3.50 0.93
CA ASP A 46 -13.24 3.59 2.26
C ASP A 46 -12.20 2.49 2.46
N HIS A 47 -10.92 2.86 2.31
CA HIS A 47 -9.83 1.92 2.48
C HIS A 47 -9.62 1.49 3.93
N ASP A 48 -10.11 2.26 4.90
CA ASP A 48 -10.07 1.84 6.31
C ASP A 48 -10.99 0.64 6.53
N GLN A 49 -12.16 0.62 5.88
CA GLN A 49 -13.04 -0.54 5.93
C GLN A 49 -12.39 -1.75 5.26
N ALA A 50 -11.68 -1.55 4.16
CA ALA A 50 -10.94 -2.62 3.51
C ALA A 50 -9.88 -3.20 4.45
N ALA A 51 -9.18 -2.35 5.20
CA ALA A 51 -8.19 -2.79 6.17
C ALA A 51 -8.84 -3.57 7.33
N ASP A 52 -10.02 -3.16 7.77
CA ASP A 52 -10.75 -3.88 8.81
C ASP A 52 -11.14 -5.29 8.33
N ILE A 53 -11.53 -5.43 7.07
CA ILE A 53 -11.82 -6.73 6.48
C ILE A 53 -10.54 -7.60 6.43
N LEU A 54 -9.42 -7.01 6.03
CA LEU A 54 -8.14 -7.72 6.02
C LEU A 54 -7.70 -8.19 7.40
N ASP A 55 -8.05 -7.45 8.46
CA ASP A 55 -7.75 -7.87 9.82
C ASP A 55 -8.35 -9.23 10.16
N ARG A 56 -9.44 -9.61 9.50
CA ARG A 56 -10.05 -10.93 9.68
C ARG A 56 -9.15 -12.06 9.17
N VAL A 57 -8.27 -11.75 8.23
CA VAL A 57 -7.27 -12.70 7.72
C VAL A 57 -6.00 -12.64 8.56
N SER A 58 -5.45 -11.42 8.72
CA SER A 58 -4.26 -11.17 9.50
C SER A 58 -4.19 -9.70 9.86
N LYS A 59 -3.95 -9.40 11.13
CA LYS A 59 -3.78 -8.02 11.59
C LYS A 59 -2.58 -7.34 10.91
N GLU A 60 -1.57 -8.11 10.53
CA GLU A 60 -0.41 -7.57 9.82
C GLU A 60 -0.81 -7.02 8.46
N TYR A 61 -1.74 -7.68 7.76
CA TYR A 61 -2.23 -7.22 6.47
C TYR A 61 -3.00 -5.91 6.60
N GLY A 62 -3.93 -5.84 7.55
CA GLY A 62 -4.70 -4.63 7.79
C GLY A 62 -3.81 -3.47 8.21
N SER A 63 -2.84 -3.71 9.08
CA SER A 63 -1.89 -2.71 9.53
C SER A 63 -1.05 -2.16 8.37
N ALA A 64 -0.56 -3.04 7.49
CA ALA A 64 0.21 -2.62 6.33
C ALA A 64 -0.62 -1.74 5.40
N LEU A 65 -1.88 -2.09 5.16
CA LEU A 65 -2.76 -1.30 4.32
C LEU A 65 -3.04 0.07 4.93
N ARG A 66 -3.35 0.13 6.23
CA ARG A 66 -3.60 1.40 6.92
C ARG A 66 -2.39 2.33 6.84
N SER A 67 -1.19 1.78 7.01
CA SER A 67 0.04 2.57 6.89
C SER A 67 0.17 3.21 5.51
N LEU A 68 -0.17 2.46 4.47
CA LEU A 68 -0.10 2.96 3.10
C LEU A 68 -1.19 4.01 2.82
N THR A 69 -2.42 3.78 3.25
CA THR A 69 -3.52 4.71 2.95
C THR A 69 -3.36 6.04 3.67
N ARG A 70 -2.74 6.06 4.84
CA ARG A 70 -2.38 7.32 5.51
C ARG A 70 -1.40 8.13 4.68
N LEU A 71 -0.46 7.47 4.04
CA LEU A 71 0.53 8.13 3.19
C LEU A 71 -0.09 8.67 1.91
N LYS A 72 -1.20 8.07 1.43
CA LYS A 72 -1.91 8.55 0.25
C LYS A 72 -2.34 10.00 0.42
N THR A 73 -2.97 10.33 1.54
CA THR A 73 -3.39 11.70 1.82
C THR A 73 -2.18 12.63 1.85
N LYS A 74 -1.12 12.26 2.54
CA LYS A 74 0.09 13.09 2.61
C LYS A 74 0.73 13.30 1.25
N SER A 75 0.80 12.27 0.41
CA SER A 75 1.44 12.39 -0.90
C SER A 75 0.62 13.19 -1.90
N GLN A 76 -0.71 13.24 -1.74
CA GLN A 76 -1.61 13.93 -2.67
C GLN A 76 -1.97 15.35 -2.22
N TYR A 77 -2.14 15.56 -0.92
CA TYR A 77 -2.68 16.80 -0.38
C TYR A 77 -1.79 17.45 0.67
N GLY A 78 -0.72 16.79 1.09
CA GLY A 78 0.14 17.29 2.15
C GLY A 78 1.03 18.42 1.68
N ASP A 79 1.18 19.41 2.51
CA ASP A 79 2.16 20.48 2.30
C ASP A 79 3.55 20.07 2.77
N GLU A 80 3.65 18.94 3.47
CA GLU A 80 4.90 18.41 3.98
C GLU A 80 5.59 17.53 2.95
N TRP A 81 6.90 17.67 2.87
CA TRP A 81 7.71 16.77 2.06
C TRP A 81 7.93 15.45 2.81
N LEU A 82 7.62 14.37 2.13
CA LEU A 82 7.85 13.05 2.70
C LEU A 82 9.34 12.70 2.60
N VAL A 83 9.87 12.12 3.67
CA VAL A 83 11.28 11.81 3.76
C VAL A 83 11.60 10.41 3.22
N ASP A 84 12.88 10.14 2.97
CA ASP A 84 13.33 8.89 2.40
C ASP A 84 12.99 7.67 3.28
N SER A 85 13.02 7.81 4.59
CA SER A 85 12.63 6.73 5.49
C SER A 85 11.16 6.34 5.32
N THR A 86 10.29 7.31 5.02
CA THR A 86 8.88 7.06 4.72
C THR A 86 8.73 6.30 3.41
N ARG A 87 9.52 6.65 2.39
CA ARG A 87 9.57 5.94 1.12
C ARG A 87 9.95 4.47 1.34
N LYS A 88 10.97 4.21 2.13
CA LYS A 88 11.43 2.86 2.43
C LYS A 88 10.34 2.06 3.16
N ALA A 89 9.64 2.69 4.10
CA ALA A 89 8.54 2.04 4.81
C ALA A 89 7.38 1.71 3.86
N ALA A 90 7.05 2.62 2.93
CA ALA A 90 6.01 2.38 1.93
C ALA A 90 6.38 1.20 1.03
N LEU A 91 7.62 1.15 0.56
CA LEU A 91 8.09 0.04 -0.26
C LEU A 91 8.00 -1.29 0.50
N ARG A 92 8.38 -1.30 1.78
CA ARG A 92 8.30 -2.50 2.60
C ARG A 92 6.86 -2.97 2.78
N ASN A 93 5.94 -2.06 3.12
CA ASN A 93 4.54 -2.42 3.34
C ASN A 93 3.85 -2.87 2.05
N ALA A 94 4.08 -2.16 0.94
CA ALA A 94 3.53 -2.56 -0.35
C ALA A 94 4.11 -3.90 -0.80
N GLY A 95 5.42 -4.07 -0.67
CA GLY A 95 6.09 -5.32 -1.02
C GLY A 95 5.58 -6.52 -0.22
N PHE A 96 5.35 -6.31 1.07
CA PHE A 96 4.77 -7.35 1.92
C PHE A 96 3.39 -7.77 1.41
N LEU A 97 2.50 -6.82 1.16
CA LEU A 97 1.14 -7.13 0.69
C LEU A 97 1.16 -7.81 -0.69
N VAL A 98 1.99 -7.31 -1.62
CA VAL A 98 2.11 -7.90 -2.95
C VAL A 98 2.63 -9.34 -2.86
N HIS A 99 3.67 -9.56 -2.05
CA HIS A 99 4.23 -10.90 -1.87
C HIS A 99 3.19 -11.88 -1.31
N GLU A 100 2.43 -11.45 -0.30
CA GLU A 100 1.41 -12.29 0.32
C GLU A 100 0.24 -12.55 -0.63
N ALA A 101 -0.13 -11.56 -1.45
CA ALA A 101 -1.17 -11.73 -2.46
C ALA A 101 -0.74 -12.76 -3.51
N GLU A 102 0.48 -12.66 -4.00
CA GLU A 102 1.02 -13.62 -4.98
C GLU A 102 1.06 -15.04 -4.40
N ALA A 103 1.48 -15.18 -3.16
CA ALA A 103 1.52 -16.49 -2.50
C ALA A 103 0.11 -17.07 -2.32
N SER A 104 -0.90 -16.23 -2.08
CA SER A 104 -2.27 -16.67 -1.87
C SER A 104 -2.98 -17.09 -3.16
N LEU A 105 -2.49 -16.65 -4.31
CA LEU A 105 -3.05 -16.96 -5.62
C LEU A 105 -2.44 -18.20 -6.27
N ARG A 106 -1.45 -18.80 -5.66
CA ARG A 106 -0.79 -20.01 -6.15
C ARG A 106 -1.54 -21.28 -5.79
#